data_37d03d3c3641fc1f771fd4edf790925f
#
_entry.id   37d03d3c3641fc1f771fd4edf790925f
#
_cell.length_a   1.000
_cell.length_b   1.000
_cell.length_c   1.000
_cell.angle_alpha   90.00
_cell.angle_beta   90.00
_cell.angle_gamma   90.00
#
_symmetry.space_group_name_H-M   'P 1'
#
loop_
_entity.id
_entity.type
_entity.pdbx_description
1 polymer ?
#
loop_
_entity_poly.entity_id
_entity_poly.type
_entity_poly.pdbx_seq_one_letter_code
_entity_poly.pdbx_strand_id
1 'polypeptide(L)'
;ICMDTEIGKIASLINEAPAESTPLQKRLSDLGKLLSILSIALCALLFLIAIIQHRNVMEMLITAISLAVAAVPEGLADIVTMVLALSVSRMVKVNTIVKKLPSVETLGCVSVVCSDKTGTLTQNKMSVTACYTDGRLLPPKELSREAHRSFIEGFALCNDASARIGDPTELALLDMAAGLHVYRPVLETRLPRMDEIPFDSDRKMMTTLHRMGSSSVSYTKGSPDEILKRCTHIRLDGKVVPFTPSHKQKIRNAIK
;
A
#
# COMPACT_ATOMS: atom_id res chain seq x y z
N ILE A 1 3.29 -10.01 -26.01
CA ILE A 1 4.22 -9.54 -24.97
C ILE A 1 3.51 -8.72 -23.89
N CYS A 2 2.56 -7.86 -24.18
CA CYS A 2 1.96 -6.98 -23.20
C CYS A 2 0.79 -7.61 -22.43
N MET A 3 -0.17 -8.21 -23.13
CA MET A 3 -1.41 -8.73 -22.52
C MET A 3 -1.30 -10.18 -22.03
N ASP A 4 -0.32 -10.94 -22.50
CA ASP A 4 -0.08 -12.33 -22.09
C ASP A 4 0.74 -12.47 -20.81
N THR A 5 1.23 -11.35 -20.25
CA THR A 5 1.92 -11.32 -18.96
C THR A 5 0.92 -11.33 -17.80
N GLU A 6 1.35 -11.71 -16.59
CA GLU A 6 0.48 -11.67 -15.41
C GLU A 6 -0.06 -10.24 -15.13
N ILE A 7 0.76 -9.22 -15.40
CA ILE A 7 0.32 -7.81 -15.32
C ILE A 7 -0.74 -7.51 -16.39
N GLY A 8 -0.58 -8.05 -17.60
CA GLY A 8 -1.56 -7.92 -18.68
C GLY A 8 -2.90 -8.57 -18.34
N LYS A 9 -2.89 -9.75 -17.75
CA LYS A 9 -4.10 -10.42 -17.27
C LYS A 9 -4.82 -9.61 -16.18
N ILE A 10 -4.07 -9.03 -15.22
CA ILE A 10 -4.64 -8.15 -14.20
C ILE A 10 -5.26 -6.90 -14.84
N ALA A 11 -4.59 -6.29 -15.80
CA ALA A 11 -5.11 -5.13 -16.52
C ALA A 11 -6.40 -5.46 -17.30
N SER A 12 -6.48 -6.65 -17.93
CA SER A 12 -7.69 -7.15 -18.59
C SER A 12 -8.84 -7.30 -17.61
N LEU A 13 -8.61 -7.97 -16.49
CA LEU A 13 -9.62 -8.14 -15.43
C LEU A 13 -10.16 -6.81 -14.89
N ILE A 14 -9.29 -5.81 -14.75
CA ILE A 14 -9.70 -4.47 -14.31
C ILE A 14 -10.56 -3.77 -15.38
N ASN A 15 -10.21 -3.92 -16.66
CA ASN A 15 -10.95 -3.30 -17.76
C ASN A 15 -12.29 -3.99 -18.02
N GLU A 16 -12.37 -5.31 -17.81
CA GLU A 16 -13.57 -6.11 -18.01
C GLU A 16 -14.55 -6.03 -16.83
N ALA A 17 -14.12 -5.44 -15.69
CA ALA A 17 -14.98 -5.26 -14.54
C ALA A 17 -16.21 -4.41 -14.91
N PRO A 18 -17.44 -4.95 -14.77
CA PRO A 18 -18.67 -4.24 -15.15
C PRO A 18 -18.79 -2.93 -14.36
N ALA A 19 -19.22 -1.88 -15.08
CA ALA A 19 -19.54 -0.62 -14.44
C ALA A 19 -20.84 -0.79 -13.62
N GLU A 20 -20.71 -1.09 -12.34
CA GLU A 20 -21.90 -1.16 -11.47
C GLU A 20 -22.54 0.22 -11.30
N SER A 21 -23.88 0.24 -11.32
CA SER A 21 -24.64 1.45 -11.01
C SER A 21 -24.49 1.82 -9.53
N THR A 22 -24.32 3.11 -9.27
CA THR A 22 -24.17 3.59 -7.88
C THR A 22 -25.44 3.41 -7.04
N PRO A 23 -25.34 3.38 -5.71
CA PRO A 23 -26.50 3.31 -4.83
C PRO A 23 -27.52 4.43 -5.11
N LEU A 24 -27.06 5.64 -5.40
CA LEU A 24 -27.93 6.78 -5.75
C LEU A 24 -28.65 6.55 -7.08
N GLN A 25 -27.93 6.10 -8.11
CA GLN A 25 -28.54 5.78 -9.41
C GLN A 25 -29.64 4.72 -9.27
N LYS A 26 -29.41 3.67 -8.46
CA LYS A 26 -30.43 2.65 -8.18
C LYS A 26 -31.67 3.26 -7.51
N ARG A 27 -31.47 4.05 -6.44
CA ARG A 27 -32.57 4.72 -5.72
C ARG A 27 -33.33 5.71 -6.60
N LEU A 28 -32.62 6.47 -7.46
CA LEU A 28 -33.28 7.38 -8.41
C LEU A 28 -34.09 6.63 -9.46
N SER A 29 -33.58 5.52 -9.98
CA SER A 29 -34.32 4.65 -10.90
C SER A 29 -35.58 4.09 -10.25
N ASP A 30 -35.48 3.62 -9.02
CA ASP A 30 -36.64 3.08 -8.28
C ASP A 30 -37.67 4.16 -7.95
N LEU A 31 -37.23 5.36 -7.56
CA LEU A 31 -38.11 6.52 -7.38
C LEU A 31 -38.79 6.90 -8.70
N GLY A 32 -38.05 6.94 -9.81
CA GLY A 32 -38.61 7.21 -11.13
C GLY A 32 -39.67 6.20 -11.54
N LYS A 33 -39.44 4.91 -11.31
CA LYS A 33 -40.42 3.85 -11.56
C LYS A 33 -41.67 4.03 -10.70
N LEU A 34 -41.51 4.31 -9.39
CA LEU A 34 -42.64 4.54 -8.49
C LEU A 34 -43.49 5.72 -8.93
N LEU A 35 -42.85 6.86 -9.26
CA LEU A 35 -43.54 8.06 -9.74
C LEU A 35 -44.24 7.81 -11.08
N SER A 36 -43.61 7.07 -11.99
CA SER A 36 -44.26 6.72 -13.27
C SER A 36 -45.50 5.85 -13.08
N ILE A 37 -45.42 4.83 -12.22
CA ILE A 37 -46.56 3.97 -11.91
C ILE A 37 -47.71 4.79 -11.26
N LEU A 38 -47.36 5.64 -10.30
CA LEU A 38 -48.32 6.50 -9.61
C LEU A 38 -49.01 7.47 -10.58
N SER A 39 -48.23 8.08 -11.47
CA SER A 39 -48.72 9.00 -12.52
C SER A 39 -49.69 8.29 -13.47
N ILE A 40 -49.33 7.12 -13.96
CA ILE A 40 -50.17 6.32 -14.85
C ILE A 40 -51.48 5.93 -14.14
N ALA A 41 -51.39 5.51 -12.87
CA ALA A 41 -52.58 5.15 -12.07
C ALA A 41 -53.51 6.35 -11.86
N LEU A 42 -52.92 7.52 -11.58
CA LEU A 42 -53.70 8.77 -11.41
C LEU A 42 -54.38 9.19 -12.73
N CYS A 43 -53.65 9.11 -13.85
CA CYS A 43 -54.19 9.40 -15.18
C CYS A 43 -55.33 8.44 -15.54
N ALA A 44 -55.18 7.16 -15.27
CA ALA A 44 -56.22 6.17 -15.50
C ALA A 44 -57.46 6.43 -14.65
N LEU A 45 -57.27 6.82 -13.38
CA LEU A 45 -58.38 7.18 -12.47
C LEU A 45 -59.11 8.42 -12.97
N LEU A 46 -58.40 9.47 -13.35
CA LEU A 46 -59.01 10.70 -13.89
C LEU A 46 -59.78 10.43 -15.18
N PHE A 47 -59.23 9.61 -16.04
CA PHE A 47 -59.87 9.19 -17.29
C PHE A 47 -61.18 8.39 -17.02
N LEU A 48 -61.16 7.49 -16.06
CA LEU A 48 -62.33 6.73 -15.65
C LEU A 48 -63.42 7.63 -15.11
N ILE A 49 -63.09 8.59 -14.23
CA ILE A 49 -64.02 9.58 -13.68
C ILE A 49 -64.63 10.42 -14.80
N ALA A 50 -63.85 10.82 -15.78
CA ALA A 50 -64.31 11.61 -16.91
C ALA A 50 -65.35 10.86 -17.79
N ILE A 51 -65.14 9.56 -18.01
CA ILE A 51 -66.10 8.70 -18.70
C ILE A 51 -67.43 8.63 -17.94
N ILE A 52 -67.38 8.43 -16.62
CA ILE A 52 -68.57 8.36 -15.75
C ILE A 52 -69.34 9.70 -15.78
N GLN A 53 -68.66 10.83 -15.86
CA GLN A 53 -69.26 12.16 -15.93
C GLN A 53 -69.67 12.56 -17.35
N HIS A 54 -69.64 11.69 -18.31
CA HIS A 54 -70.00 11.96 -19.72
C HIS A 54 -69.26 13.20 -20.32
N ARG A 55 -68.02 13.47 -19.92
CA ARG A 55 -67.21 14.56 -20.46
C ARG A 55 -66.62 14.19 -21.82
N ASN A 56 -66.15 15.23 -22.51
CA ASN A 56 -65.48 15.01 -23.80
C ASN A 56 -64.22 14.18 -23.63
N VAL A 57 -64.18 12.96 -24.16
CA VAL A 57 -63.10 11.98 -24.00
C VAL A 57 -61.80 12.51 -24.55
N MET A 58 -61.81 13.28 -25.66
CA MET A 58 -60.62 13.82 -26.28
C MET A 58 -59.92 14.88 -25.42
N GLU A 59 -60.67 15.80 -24.83
CA GLU A 59 -60.13 16.81 -23.91
C GLU A 59 -59.54 16.19 -22.63
N MET A 60 -60.19 15.15 -22.12
CA MET A 60 -59.71 14.45 -20.94
C MET A 60 -58.47 13.62 -21.23
N LEU A 61 -58.34 13.05 -22.43
CA LEU A 61 -57.12 12.34 -22.86
C LEU A 61 -55.94 13.30 -22.93
N ILE A 62 -56.09 14.48 -23.54
CA ILE A 62 -55.04 15.49 -23.62
C ILE A 62 -54.64 15.96 -22.22
N THR A 63 -55.61 16.20 -21.33
CA THR A 63 -55.32 16.60 -19.96
C THR A 63 -54.57 15.52 -19.18
N ALA A 64 -54.95 14.25 -19.34
CA ALA A 64 -54.30 13.14 -18.69
C ALA A 64 -52.86 12.97 -19.18
N ILE A 65 -52.62 13.09 -20.49
CA ILE A 65 -51.25 13.02 -21.06
C ILE A 65 -50.42 14.20 -20.55
N SER A 66 -50.97 15.41 -20.54
CA SER A 66 -50.27 16.60 -20.04
C SER A 66 -49.88 16.46 -18.56
N LEU A 67 -50.78 15.89 -17.73
CA LEU A 67 -50.48 15.61 -16.33
C LEU A 67 -49.41 14.51 -16.17
N ALA A 68 -49.48 13.47 -16.99
CA ALA A 68 -48.46 12.40 -16.98
C ALA A 68 -47.07 12.94 -17.29
N VAL A 69 -46.95 13.79 -18.31
CA VAL A 69 -45.65 14.42 -18.69
C VAL A 69 -45.15 15.34 -17.57
N ALA A 70 -46.06 16.16 -16.99
CA ALA A 70 -45.70 17.09 -15.91
C ALA A 70 -45.25 16.37 -14.62
N ALA A 71 -45.67 15.15 -14.40
CA ALA A 71 -45.32 14.37 -13.21
C ALA A 71 -43.94 13.70 -13.29
N VAL A 72 -43.30 13.66 -14.49
CA VAL A 72 -41.97 13.08 -14.66
C VAL A 72 -40.91 14.09 -14.25
N PRO A 73 -40.08 13.82 -13.23
CA PRO A 73 -39.04 14.77 -12.77
C PRO A 73 -37.81 14.69 -13.69
N GLU A 74 -37.89 15.22 -14.91
CA GLU A 74 -36.81 15.15 -15.91
C GLU A 74 -35.50 15.80 -15.45
N GLY A 75 -35.58 16.89 -14.67
CA GLY A 75 -34.42 17.62 -14.17
C GLY A 75 -33.65 16.93 -13.03
N LEU A 76 -34.16 15.83 -12.45
CA LEU A 76 -33.54 15.23 -11.28
C LEU A 76 -32.15 14.62 -11.59
N ALA A 77 -32.01 13.94 -12.71
CA ALA A 77 -30.76 13.35 -13.15
C ALA A 77 -29.69 14.43 -13.46
N ASP A 78 -30.11 15.53 -14.05
CA ASP A 78 -29.23 16.65 -14.42
C ASP A 78 -28.72 17.39 -13.16
N ILE A 79 -29.60 17.60 -12.18
CA ILE A 79 -29.22 18.20 -10.88
C ILE A 79 -28.18 17.33 -10.16
N VAL A 80 -28.37 16.03 -10.13
CA VAL A 80 -27.40 15.08 -9.51
C VAL A 80 -26.07 15.16 -10.22
N THR A 81 -26.06 15.14 -11.54
CA THR A 81 -24.83 15.25 -12.34
C THR A 81 -24.10 16.58 -12.07
N MET A 82 -24.84 17.68 -11.97
CA MET A 82 -24.30 19.00 -11.65
C MET A 82 -23.68 19.04 -10.25
N VAL A 83 -24.35 18.49 -9.24
CA VAL A 83 -23.83 18.41 -7.86
C VAL A 83 -22.57 17.57 -7.79
N LEU A 84 -22.53 16.42 -8.49
CA LEU A 84 -21.35 15.58 -8.56
C LEU A 84 -20.18 16.32 -9.26
N ALA A 85 -20.44 17.05 -10.34
CA ALA A 85 -19.41 17.85 -11.02
C ALA A 85 -18.83 18.95 -10.11
N LEU A 86 -19.67 19.64 -9.33
CA LEU A 86 -19.24 20.61 -8.33
C LEU A 86 -18.39 19.95 -7.23
N SER A 87 -18.77 18.77 -6.80
CA SER A 87 -18.00 17.99 -5.81
C SER A 87 -16.62 17.60 -6.34
N VAL A 88 -16.54 17.14 -7.59
CA VAL A 88 -15.24 16.88 -8.27
C VAL A 88 -14.39 18.13 -8.31
N SER A 89 -14.97 19.28 -8.68
CA SER A 89 -14.23 20.55 -8.71
C SER A 89 -13.63 20.92 -7.35
N ARG A 90 -14.31 20.62 -6.25
CA ARG A 90 -13.77 20.80 -4.88
C ARG A 90 -12.65 19.80 -4.57
N MET A 91 -12.79 18.53 -4.97
CA MET A 91 -11.78 17.50 -4.75
C MET A 91 -10.48 17.77 -5.51
N VAL A 92 -10.56 18.30 -6.73
CA VAL A 92 -9.39 18.69 -7.52
C VAL A 92 -8.57 19.75 -6.79
N LYS A 93 -9.19 20.69 -6.07
CA LYS A 93 -8.48 21.71 -5.28
C LYS A 93 -7.60 21.14 -4.16
N VAL A 94 -7.86 19.91 -3.73
CA VAL A 94 -7.07 19.18 -2.73
C VAL A 94 -6.25 18.05 -3.37
N ASN A 95 -5.85 18.24 -4.63
CA ASN A 95 -4.99 17.33 -5.39
C ASN A 95 -5.56 15.91 -5.61
N THR A 96 -6.87 15.77 -5.63
CA THR A 96 -7.53 14.49 -5.90
C THR A 96 -7.83 14.37 -7.39
N ILE A 97 -7.49 13.22 -7.99
CA ILE A 97 -7.81 12.90 -9.39
C ILE A 97 -9.02 11.98 -9.42
N VAL A 98 -10.13 12.47 -9.96
CA VAL A 98 -11.36 11.69 -10.14
C VAL A 98 -11.47 11.21 -11.58
N LYS A 99 -11.47 9.90 -11.80
CA LYS A 99 -11.59 9.30 -13.15
C LYS A 99 -13.03 9.16 -13.62
N LYS A 100 -13.97 8.94 -12.71
CA LYS A 100 -15.40 8.75 -13.03
C LYS A 100 -16.25 9.51 -12.02
N LEU A 101 -17.23 10.30 -12.48
CA LEU A 101 -18.16 11.06 -11.63
C LEU A 101 -18.86 10.20 -10.56
N PRO A 102 -19.37 9.00 -10.89
CA PRO A 102 -20.04 8.14 -9.89
C PRO A 102 -19.13 7.73 -8.72
N SER A 103 -17.80 7.72 -8.91
CA SER A 103 -16.87 7.36 -7.83
C SER A 103 -16.90 8.33 -6.65
N VAL A 104 -17.31 9.58 -6.87
CA VAL A 104 -17.43 10.60 -5.80
C VAL A 104 -18.53 10.24 -4.82
N GLU A 105 -19.67 9.77 -5.34
CA GLU A 105 -20.77 9.30 -4.54
C GLU A 105 -20.38 8.06 -3.74
N THR A 106 -19.80 7.08 -4.42
CA THR A 106 -19.36 5.82 -3.78
C THR A 106 -18.37 6.11 -2.65
N LEU A 107 -17.45 7.06 -2.84
CA LEU A 107 -16.49 7.45 -1.80
C LEU A 107 -17.18 8.01 -0.55
N GLY A 108 -18.28 8.76 -0.72
CA GLY A 108 -19.08 9.31 0.40
C GLY A 108 -19.91 8.27 1.17
N CYS A 109 -20.14 7.10 0.58
CA CYS A 109 -21.01 6.04 1.12
C CYS A 109 -20.25 4.80 1.59
N VAL A 110 -18.89 4.82 1.59
CA VAL A 110 -18.11 3.66 2.01
C VAL A 110 -18.28 3.39 3.50
N SER A 111 -18.51 2.13 3.85
CA SER A 111 -18.56 1.63 5.22
C SER A 111 -17.30 0.85 5.59
N VAL A 112 -16.50 0.42 4.60
CA VAL A 112 -15.28 -0.35 4.78
C VAL A 112 -14.20 0.23 3.89
N VAL A 113 -13.04 0.52 4.48
CA VAL A 113 -11.85 0.99 3.76
C VAL A 113 -10.79 -0.10 3.83
N CYS A 114 -10.43 -0.67 2.67
CA CYS A 114 -9.31 -1.60 2.56
C CYS A 114 -8.07 -0.81 2.17
N SER A 115 -7.04 -0.87 3.02
CA SER A 115 -5.77 -0.18 2.79
C SER A 115 -4.63 -1.17 2.76
N ASP A 116 -3.73 -1.04 1.78
CA ASP A 116 -2.47 -1.75 1.82
C ASP A 116 -1.57 -1.16 2.94
N LYS A 117 -0.72 -1.99 3.51
CA LYS A 117 0.22 -1.58 4.55
C LYS A 117 1.38 -0.79 3.95
N THR A 118 2.02 -1.36 2.94
CA THR A 118 3.32 -0.89 2.45
C THR A 118 3.19 0.29 1.48
N GLY A 119 3.77 1.43 1.83
CA GLY A 119 3.70 2.64 1.00
C GLY A 119 2.37 3.42 1.08
N THR A 120 1.39 2.90 1.84
CA THR A 120 0.10 3.57 2.09
C THR A 120 -0.02 3.96 3.56
N LEU A 121 -0.02 2.98 4.46
CA LEU A 121 0.01 3.22 5.92
C LEU A 121 1.42 3.47 6.43
N THR A 122 2.42 3.03 5.71
CA THR A 122 3.84 3.23 5.99
C THR A 122 4.50 4.00 4.85
N GLN A 123 5.65 4.60 5.11
CA GLN A 123 6.42 5.35 4.12
C GLN A 123 7.28 4.47 3.20
N ASN A 124 7.14 3.14 3.27
CA ASN A 124 8.05 2.18 2.62
C ASN A 124 9.53 2.47 2.94
N LYS A 125 9.78 3.00 4.13
CA LYS A 125 11.12 3.32 4.63
C LYS A 125 11.34 2.54 5.91
N MET A 126 12.43 1.78 5.93
CA MET A 126 12.90 1.08 7.13
C MET A 126 13.91 1.95 7.88
N SER A 127 13.97 1.79 9.18
CA SER A 127 15.01 2.38 10.02
C SER A 127 15.38 1.41 11.13
N VAL A 128 16.65 1.36 11.49
CA VAL A 128 17.11 0.57 12.63
C VAL A 128 16.69 1.27 13.92
N THR A 129 15.90 0.59 14.75
CA THR A 129 15.41 1.11 16.02
C THR A 129 16.23 0.62 17.20
N ALA A 130 16.75 -0.61 17.12
CA ALA A 130 17.56 -1.22 18.17
C ALA A 130 18.59 -2.19 17.56
N CYS A 131 19.72 -2.34 18.25
CA CYS A 131 20.80 -3.26 17.93
C CYS A 131 21.12 -4.13 19.12
N TYR A 132 21.21 -5.44 18.94
CA TYR A 132 21.68 -6.35 19.97
C TYR A 132 23.17 -6.64 19.75
N THR A 133 24.01 -6.14 20.63
CA THR A 133 25.47 -6.35 20.63
C THR A 133 26.00 -6.42 22.06
N ASP A 134 27.08 -7.14 22.26
CA ASP A 134 27.71 -7.34 23.57
C ASP A 134 26.72 -7.77 24.69
N GLY A 135 25.72 -8.59 24.30
CA GLY A 135 24.73 -9.10 25.23
C GLY A 135 23.65 -8.09 25.66
N ARG A 136 23.60 -6.91 25.03
CA ARG A 136 22.68 -5.82 25.37
C ARG A 136 21.92 -5.36 24.13
N LEU A 137 20.70 -4.88 24.37
CA LEU A 137 19.90 -4.19 23.36
C LEU A 137 20.13 -2.69 23.50
N LEU A 138 20.66 -2.07 22.45
CA LEU A 138 21.03 -0.65 22.44
C LEU A 138 20.34 0.06 21.29
N PRO A 139 19.89 1.30 21.46
CA PRO A 139 19.49 2.13 20.33
C PRO A 139 20.73 2.47 19.48
N PRO A 140 20.58 2.69 18.14
CA PRO A 140 21.73 2.98 17.27
C PRO A 140 22.62 4.14 17.72
N LYS A 141 22.04 5.13 18.38
CA LYS A 141 22.76 6.31 18.89
C LYS A 141 23.76 6.00 20.02
N GLU A 142 23.57 4.89 20.72
CA GLU A 142 24.46 4.44 21.79
C GLU A 142 25.58 3.51 21.32
N LEU A 143 25.57 3.16 20.02
CA LEU A 143 26.67 2.38 19.44
C LEU A 143 27.95 3.24 19.38
N SER A 144 29.02 2.74 19.98
CA SER A 144 30.35 3.32 19.81
C SER A 144 30.99 2.83 18.50
N ARG A 145 31.46 3.76 17.68
CA ARG A 145 32.15 3.44 16.42
C ARG A 145 33.38 2.55 16.64
N GLU A 146 34.09 2.72 17.75
CA GLU A 146 35.31 1.97 18.07
C GLU A 146 34.98 0.60 18.66
N ALA A 147 34.16 0.55 19.70
CA ALA A 147 33.80 -0.70 20.39
C ALA A 147 33.02 -1.66 19.47
N HIS A 148 32.08 -1.12 18.68
CA HIS A 148 31.20 -1.93 17.81
C HIS A 148 31.62 -1.90 16.34
N ARG A 149 32.90 -1.58 16.06
CA ARG A 149 33.41 -1.37 14.70
C ARG A 149 33.07 -2.52 13.73
N SER A 150 33.42 -3.76 14.11
CA SER A 150 33.19 -4.92 13.23
C SER A 150 31.72 -5.18 12.95
N PHE A 151 30.85 -4.86 13.90
CA PHE A 151 29.40 -4.95 13.77
C PHE A 151 28.88 -3.95 12.72
N ILE A 152 29.28 -2.69 12.83
CA ILE A 152 28.86 -1.61 11.92
C ILE A 152 29.43 -1.83 10.52
N GLU A 153 30.74 -2.19 10.42
CA GLU A 153 31.40 -2.51 9.16
C GLU A 153 30.73 -3.69 8.45
N GLY A 154 30.36 -4.73 9.18
CA GLY A 154 29.68 -5.90 8.62
C GLY A 154 28.35 -5.54 7.95
N PHE A 155 27.54 -4.71 8.57
CA PHE A 155 26.27 -4.26 7.98
C PHE A 155 26.46 -3.30 6.80
N ALA A 156 27.50 -2.47 6.82
CA ALA A 156 27.78 -1.55 5.73
C ALA A 156 28.41 -2.26 4.51
N LEU A 157 29.28 -3.24 4.72
CA LEU A 157 30.01 -3.95 3.66
C LEU A 157 29.22 -5.12 3.07
N CYS A 158 28.48 -5.88 3.91
CA CYS A 158 27.59 -6.93 3.44
C CYS A 158 26.24 -6.33 3.00
N ASN A 159 26.26 -5.56 1.91
CA ASN A 159 25.12 -4.73 1.50
C ASN A 159 25.23 -4.41 0.01
N ASP A 160 24.14 -4.49 -0.74
CA ASP A 160 24.08 -4.20 -2.18
C ASP A 160 23.41 -2.87 -2.50
N ALA A 161 22.78 -2.24 -1.51
CA ALA A 161 22.17 -0.93 -1.72
C ALA A 161 23.21 0.14 -2.02
N SER A 162 22.86 1.09 -2.86
CA SER A 162 23.68 2.27 -3.17
C SER A 162 22.90 3.53 -2.86
N ALA A 163 23.50 4.49 -2.21
CA ALA A 163 23.05 5.83 -1.79
C ALA A 163 21.53 6.06 -1.59
N ARG A 164 20.66 5.61 -2.50
CA ARG A 164 19.18 5.72 -2.44
C ARG A 164 18.44 4.62 -3.19
N ILE A 165 19.16 3.65 -3.74
CA ILE A 165 18.61 2.55 -4.54
C ILE A 165 18.98 1.24 -3.88
N GLY A 166 18.00 0.42 -3.57
CA GLY A 166 18.20 -0.89 -2.94
C GLY A 166 17.02 -1.32 -2.10
N ASP A 167 17.15 -2.46 -1.46
CA ASP A 167 16.17 -2.97 -0.51
C ASP A 167 16.04 -2.02 0.69
N PRO A 168 14.81 -1.71 1.16
CA PRO A 168 14.59 -0.82 2.30
C PRO A 168 15.34 -1.24 3.57
N THR A 169 15.52 -2.54 3.81
CA THR A 169 16.28 -3.07 4.95
C THR A 169 17.76 -2.72 4.82
N GLU A 170 18.32 -2.88 3.64
CA GLU A 170 19.73 -2.56 3.35
C GLU A 170 20.00 -1.06 3.46
N LEU A 171 19.10 -0.24 2.93
CA LEU A 171 19.19 1.22 3.08
C LEU A 171 19.16 1.64 4.55
N ALA A 172 18.31 1.02 5.38
CA ALA A 172 18.26 1.31 6.81
C ALA A 172 19.58 1.01 7.52
N LEU A 173 20.29 -0.05 7.12
CA LEU A 173 21.60 -0.40 7.68
C LEU A 173 22.67 0.61 7.27
N LEU A 174 22.65 1.09 6.01
CA LEU A 174 23.55 2.14 5.54
C LEU A 174 23.26 3.48 6.22
N ASP A 175 22.00 3.85 6.39
CA ASP A 175 21.60 5.07 7.12
C ASP A 175 22.08 5.02 8.58
N MET A 176 21.95 3.87 9.24
CA MET A 176 22.48 3.65 10.59
C MET A 176 24.00 3.84 10.62
N ALA A 177 24.73 3.22 9.71
CA ALA A 177 26.19 3.33 9.63
C ALA A 177 26.63 4.78 9.36
N ALA A 178 25.96 5.47 8.44
CA ALA A 178 26.20 6.89 8.13
C ALA A 178 25.94 7.79 9.34
N GLY A 179 24.90 7.53 10.15
CA GLY A 179 24.63 8.23 11.41
C GLY A 179 25.76 8.09 12.43
N LEU A 180 26.59 7.06 12.32
CA LEU A 180 27.80 6.83 13.13
C LEU A 180 29.09 7.27 12.40
N HIS A 181 28.95 8.06 11.33
CA HIS A 181 30.05 8.51 10.48
C HIS A 181 30.87 7.38 9.83
N VAL A 182 30.23 6.25 9.55
CA VAL A 182 30.82 5.12 8.85
C VAL A 182 30.19 5.05 7.47
N TYR A 183 30.99 5.34 6.44
CA TYR A 183 30.53 5.40 5.05
C TYR A 183 31.12 4.24 4.25
N ARG A 184 30.25 3.48 3.57
CA ARG A 184 30.64 2.32 2.75
C ARG A 184 31.75 2.63 1.74
N PRO A 185 31.71 3.70 0.93
CA PRO A 185 32.78 3.98 -0.03
C PRO A 185 34.14 4.15 0.64
N VAL A 186 34.20 4.72 1.84
CA VAL A 186 35.44 4.85 2.61
C VAL A 186 35.92 3.50 3.16
N LEU A 187 34.98 2.62 3.54
CA LEU A 187 35.32 1.27 3.98
C LEU A 187 35.85 0.43 2.83
N GLU A 188 35.28 0.52 1.66
CA GLU A 188 35.69 -0.25 0.47
C GLU A 188 37.12 0.11 -0.03
N THR A 189 37.60 1.33 0.23
CA THR A 189 39.02 1.65 -0.06
C THR A 189 39.99 0.86 0.81
N ARG A 190 39.61 0.51 2.04
CA ARG A 190 40.42 -0.25 2.99
C ARG A 190 40.13 -1.75 2.94
N LEU A 191 38.89 -2.11 2.71
CA LEU A 191 38.35 -3.47 2.66
C LEU A 191 37.64 -3.69 1.32
N PRO A 192 38.37 -3.72 0.19
CA PRO A 192 37.74 -3.89 -1.11
C PRO A 192 37.03 -5.23 -1.19
N ARG A 193 35.83 -5.22 -1.76
CA ARG A 193 35.02 -6.42 -2.02
C ARG A 193 35.72 -7.25 -3.11
N MET A 194 35.94 -8.51 -2.84
CA MET A 194 36.61 -9.46 -3.73
C MET A 194 35.61 -10.39 -4.41
N ASP A 195 34.64 -10.86 -3.63
CA ASP A 195 33.68 -11.86 -4.07
C ASP A 195 32.40 -11.79 -3.20
N GLU A 196 31.34 -12.44 -3.65
CA GLU A 196 30.09 -12.49 -2.93
C GLU A 196 29.30 -13.78 -3.18
N ILE A 197 28.47 -14.14 -2.24
CA ILE A 197 27.37 -15.07 -2.42
C ILE A 197 26.10 -14.23 -2.20
N PRO A 198 25.34 -13.93 -3.26
CA PRO A 198 24.15 -13.10 -3.18
C PRO A 198 23.11 -13.66 -2.20
N PHE A 199 22.11 -12.84 -1.86
CA PHE A 199 21.00 -13.31 -1.04
C PHE A 199 20.25 -14.43 -1.76
N ASP A 200 20.05 -15.51 -1.05
CA ASP A 200 19.28 -16.66 -1.49
C ASP A 200 18.18 -16.95 -0.48
N SER A 201 16.94 -17.13 -0.96
CA SER A 201 15.74 -17.31 -0.13
C SER A 201 15.73 -18.65 0.61
N ASP A 202 16.38 -19.69 0.06
CA ASP A 202 16.47 -21.00 0.71
C ASP A 202 17.55 -20.98 1.79
N ARG A 203 18.67 -20.34 1.48
CA ARG A 203 19.77 -20.12 2.43
C ARG A 203 19.43 -19.06 3.48
N LYS A 204 18.58 -18.09 3.14
CA LYS A 204 18.16 -16.91 3.95
C LYS A 204 19.35 -16.05 4.43
N MET A 205 20.39 -15.99 3.65
CA MET A 205 21.64 -15.28 3.97
C MET A 205 22.31 -14.76 2.72
N MET A 206 23.07 -13.68 2.90
CA MET A 206 24.02 -13.12 1.95
C MET A 206 25.41 -13.11 2.57
N THR A 207 26.45 -13.29 1.78
CA THR A 207 27.85 -13.25 2.23
C THR A 207 28.69 -12.43 1.27
N THR A 208 29.55 -11.57 1.80
CA THR A 208 30.53 -10.81 1.02
C THR A 208 31.94 -11.11 1.54
N LEU A 209 32.91 -11.21 0.64
CA LEU A 209 34.30 -11.44 0.93
C LEU A 209 35.10 -10.17 0.65
N HIS A 210 35.92 -9.73 1.59
CA HIS A 210 36.71 -8.50 1.52
C HIS A 210 38.16 -8.76 1.80
N ARG A 211 39.04 -8.01 1.09
CA ARG A 211 40.52 -8.05 1.34
C ARG A 211 40.83 -7.23 2.58
N MET A 212 41.64 -7.79 3.47
CA MET A 212 42.14 -7.13 4.68
C MET A 212 43.65 -7.27 4.79
N GLY A 213 44.40 -6.38 4.11
CA GLY A 213 45.86 -6.51 4.01
C GLY A 213 46.27 -7.77 3.25
N SER A 214 47.04 -8.64 3.89
CA SER A 214 47.45 -9.96 3.35
C SER A 214 46.44 -11.07 3.60
N SER A 215 45.40 -10.82 4.36
CA SER A 215 44.32 -11.77 4.69
C SER A 215 42.99 -11.33 4.07
N SER A 216 41.94 -12.11 4.32
CA SER A 216 40.57 -11.78 3.92
C SER A 216 39.60 -11.94 5.09
N VAL A 217 38.51 -11.20 5.02
CA VAL A 217 37.40 -11.26 5.96
C VAL A 217 36.10 -11.45 5.21
N SER A 218 35.23 -12.32 5.68
CA SER A 218 33.89 -12.47 5.17
C SER A 218 32.87 -11.93 6.16
N TYR A 219 31.87 -11.22 5.62
CA TYR A 219 30.70 -10.79 6.37
C TYR A 219 29.48 -11.52 5.85
N THR A 220 28.71 -12.07 6.76
CA THR A 220 27.45 -12.76 6.42
C THR A 220 26.31 -12.13 7.20
N LYS A 221 25.25 -11.72 6.51
CA LYS A 221 23.99 -11.27 7.10
C LYS A 221 22.86 -12.18 6.67
N GLY A 222 21.83 -12.32 7.49
CA GLY A 222 20.68 -13.14 7.15
C GLY A 222 19.73 -13.36 8.32
N SER A 223 18.82 -14.31 8.15
CA SER A 223 17.89 -14.70 9.19
C SER A 223 18.63 -15.10 10.47
N PRO A 224 18.24 -14.56 11.65
CA PRO A 224 18.87 -14.91 12.91
C PRO A 224 18.92 -16.41 13.18
N ASP A 225 17.85 -17.13 12.86
CA ASP A 225 17.79 -18.58 13.09
C ASP A 225 18.85 -19.34 12.29
N GLU A 226 19.12 -18.92 11.04
CA GLU A 226 20.13 -19.56 10.20
C GLU A 226 21.56 -19.16 10.60
N ILE A 227 21.78 -17.90 10.98
CA ILE A 227 23.08 -17.44 11.49
C ILE A 227 23.42 -18.15 12.79
N LEU A 228 22.49 -18.21 13.76
CA LEU A 228 22.71 -18.82 15.06
C LEU A 228 22.97 -20.35 15.00
N LYS A 229 22.58 -21.03 13.94
CA LYS A 229 22.91 -22.45 13.73
C LYS A 229 24.39 -22.66 13.34
N ARG A 230 24.99 -21.65 12.69
CA ARG A 230 26.33 -21.72 12.10
C ARG A 230 27.41 -21.07 12.94
N CYS A 231 27.03 -20.26 13.95
CA CYS A 231 27.98 -19.62 14.85
C CYS A 231 28.58 -20.61 15.82
N THR A 232 29.93 -20.60 15.89
CA THR A 232 30.71 -21.36 16.88
C THR A 232 31.24 -20.50 18.00
N HIS A 233 31.39 -19.19 17.76
CA HIS A 233 31.87 -18.20 18.71
C HIS A 233 31.00 -16.95 18.70
N ILE A 234 31.10 -16.20 19.79
CA ILE A 234 30.44 -14.88 19.94
C ILE A 234 31.46 -13.87 20.46
N ARG A 235 31.36 -12.64 20.00
CA ARG A 235 32.15 -11.54 20.53
C ARG A 235 31.35 -10.81 21.61
N LEU A 236 31.93 -10.68 22.81
CA LEU A 236 31.35 -9.96 23.94
C LEU A 236 32.42 -9.09 24.57
N ASP A 237 32.15 -7.80 24.72
CA ASP A 237 33.06 -6.81 25.27
C ASP A 237 34.48 -6.89 24.63
N GLY A 238 34.51 -7.03 23.32
CA GLY A 238 35.75 -7.13 22.53
C GLY A 238 36.43 -8.49 22.53
N LYS A 239 36.02 -9.45 23.37
CA LYS A 239 36.61 -10.79 23.45
C LYS A 239 35.77 -11.82 22.68
N VAL A 240 36.45 -12.71 21.98
CA VAL A 240 35.83 -13.83 21.27
C VAL A 240 35.75 -15.03 22.22
N VAL A 241 34.55 -15.49 22.49
CA VAL A 241 34.29 -16.63 23.40
C VAL A 241 33.45 -17.69 22.70
N PRO A 242 33.47 -18.97 23.14
CA PRO A 242 32.64 -20.01 22.56
C PRO A 242 31.14 -19.66 22.66
N PHE A 243 30.41 -19.97 21.59
CA PHE A 243 28.97 -19.71 21.52
C PHE A 243 28.20 -20.82 22.24
N THR A 244 27.63 -20.48 23.38
CA THR A 244 26.91 -21.43 24.24
C THR A 244 25.40 -21.40 24.03
N PRO A 245 24.64 -22.45 24.45
CA PRO A 245 23.19 -22.44 24.44
C PRO A 245 22.57 -21.26 25.21
N SER A 246 23.22 -20.80 26.28
CA SER A 246 22.79 -19.63 27.04
C SER A 246 22.86 -18.35 26.20
N HIS A 247 23.93 -18.15 25.43
CA HIS A 247 24.06 -17.03 24.51
C HIS A 247 22.97 -17.07 23.44
N LYS A 248 22.71 -18.24 22.87
CA LYS A 248 21.65 -18.46 21.87
C LYS A 248 20.27 -18.09 22.42
N GLN A 249 19.98 -18.48 23.66
CA GLN A 249 18.71 -18.16 24.31
C GLN A 249 18.53 -16.66 24.58
N LYS A 250 19.60 -15.97 25.03
CA LYS A 250 19.58 -14.51 25.23
C LYS A 250 19.28 -13.77 23.92
N ILE A 251 19.93 -14.15 22.82
CA ILE A 251 19.68 -13.56 21.51
C ILE A 251 18.24 -13.80 21.05
N ARG A 252 17.74 -15.05 21.19
CA ARG A 252 16.34 -15.36 20.86
C ARG A 252 15.33 -14.56 21.66
N ASN A 253 15.62 -14.30 22.91
CA ASN A 253 14.75 -13.45 23.76
C ASN A 253 14.78 -11.98 23.33
N ALA A 254 15.91 -11.51 22.82
CA ALA A 254 16.03 -10.14 22.32
C ALA A 254 15.37 -9.93 20.95
N ILE A 255 15.10 -11.00 20.20
CA ILE A 255 14.43 -10.97 18.88
C ILE A 255 12.89 -10.95 19.05
N LYS A 256 12.36 -11.42 20.17
CA LYS A 256 10.93 -11.37 20.51
C LYS A 256 10.47 -10.00 20.95
#